data_6319326013055c45d9ddb4eae1a735cd
#
_entry.id   6319326013055c45d9ddb4eae1a735cd
#
_cell.length_a   1.000
_cell.length_b   1.000
_cell.length_c   1.000
_cell.angle_alpha   90.00
_cell.angle_beta   90.00
_cell.angle_gamma   90.00
#
_symmetry.space_group_name_H-M   'P 1'
#
loop_
_entity.id
_entity.type
_entity.pdbx_description
1 polymer ?
#
loop_
_entity_poly.entity_id
_entity_poly.type
_entity_poly.pdbx_seq_one_letter_code
_entity_poly.pdbx_strand_id
1 'polypeptide(L)'
;MDIRELHNEAMYKAELGDIQKYQGNSEYAIDLYAQAYELEKNAACIALEHHMGEPTISILLKSAASLAMRCSLNRDAEKLIGLALSGEPPRDIAEELRNMLETVNFHRHLDLRGVILQEDEVQLVIAGKGVGYGYAKSDDVLDRVDTFQKLAIRTIERKAGKSF
;
A
#
# COMPACT_ATOMS: atom_id res chain seq x y z
N MET A 1 -3.87 7.80 26.20
CA MET A 1 -4.21 8.50 24.94
C MET A 1 -5.45 7.82 24.39
N ASP A 2 -6.47 8.59 24.08
CA ASP A 2 -7.71 8.06 23.50
C ASP A 2 -7.48 7.67 22.04
N ILE A 3 -8.28 6.73 21.49
CA ILE A 3 -8.21 6.28 20.08
C ILE A 3 -8.25 7.49 19.14
N ARG A 4 -9.13 8.45 19.41
CA ARG A 4 -9.29 9.65 18.61
C ARG A 4 -8.06 10.53 18.62
N GLU A 5 -7.41 10.68 19.77
CA GLU A 5 -6.17 11.44 19.92
C GLU A 5 -5.03 10.76 19.16
N LEU A 6 -4.90 9.43 19.28
CA LEU A 6 -3.90 8.65 18.54
C LEU A 6 -4.08 8.78 17.03
N HIS A 7 -5.31 8.62 16.55
CA HIS A 7 -5.63 8.75 15.12
C HIS A 7 -5.32 10.15 14.60
N ASN A 8 -5.76 11.20 15.32
CA ASN A 8 -5.52 12.57 14.89
C ASN A 8 -4.02 12.90 14.85
N GLU A 9 -3.25 12.44 15.82
CA GLU A 9 -1.81 12.64 15.84
C GLU A 9 -1.12 11.84 14.71
N ALA A 10 -1.58 10.63 14.44
CA ALA A 10 -1.09 9.83 13.31
C ALA A 10 -1.33 10.53 11.98
N MET A 11 -2.54 11.05 11.74
CA MET A 11 -2.87 11.77 10.51
C MET A 11 -2.07 13.06 10.37
N TYR A 12 -1.87 13.81 11.45
CA TYR A 12 -1.03 15.00 11.44
C TYR A 12 0.43 14.68 11.06
N LYS A 13 1.00 13.62 11.64
CA LYS A 13 2.37 13.19 11.28
C LYS A 13 2.46 12.69 9.82
N ALA A 14 1.44 11.99 9.34
CA ALA A 14 1.37 11.54 7.95
C ALA A 14 1.34 12.74 6.98
N GLU A 15 0.54 13.77 7.28
CA GLU A 15 0.49 14.99 6.48
C GLU A 15 1.83 15.74 6.47
N LEU A 16 2.50 15.85 7.62
CA LEU A 16 3.85 16.39 7.66
C LEU A 16 4.83 15.57 6.84
N GLY A 17 4.70 14.25 6.85
CA GLY A 17 5.50 13.35 6.02
C GLY A 17 5.28 13.61 4.54
N ASP A 18 4.04 13.82 4.10
CA ASP A 18 3.72 14.16 2.71
C ASP A 18 4.36 15.49 2.30
N ILE A 19 4.33 16.50 3.17
CA ILE A 19 4.98 17.80 2.95
C ILE A 19 6.49 17.62 2.81
N GLN A 20 7.13 16.86 3.71
CA GLN A 20 8.57 16.63 3.67
C GLN A 20 8.98 15.86 2.41
N LYS A 21 8.20 14.87 2.01
CA LYS A 21 8.42 14.12 0.77
C LYS A 21 8.35 15.04 -0.45
N TYR A 22 7.36 15.91 -0.51
CA TYR A 22 7.22 16.90 -1.59
C TYR A 22 8.41 17.88 -1.65
N GLN A 23 8.99 18.22 -0.49
CA GLN A 23 10.18 19.07 -0.39
C GLN A 23 11.50 18.34 -0.72
N GLY A 24 11.44 17.04 -1.00
CA GLY A 24 12.63 16.22 -1.29
C GLY A 24 13.34 15.65 -0.06
N ASN A 25 12.78 15.85 1.15
CA ASN A 25 13.34 15.36 2.40
C ASN A 25 12.84 13.91 2.70
N SER A 26 13.13 12.97 1.80
CA SER A 26 12.56 11.62 1.83
C SER A 26 12.88 10.84 3.11
N GLU A 27 14.08 10.98 3.66
CA GLU A 27 14.48 10.30 4.90
C GLU A 27 13.63 10.77 6.10
N TYR A 28 13.46 12.09 6.22
CA TYR A 28 12.63 12.65 7.28
C TYR A 28 11.13 12.34 7.09
N ALA A 29 10.67 12.25 5.86
CA ALA A 29 9.31 11.81 5.55
C ALA A 29 9.07 10.38 6.01
N ILE A 30 10.02 9.46 5.80
CA ILE A 30 9.94 8.06 6.25
C ILE A 30 9.84 7.98 7.77
N ASP A 31 10.63 8.77 8.50
CA ASP A 31 10.56 8.83 9.96
C ASP A 31 9.19 9.29 10.46
N LEU A 32 8.60 10.30 9.81
CA LEU A 32 7.26 10.78 10.15
C LEU A 32 6.18 9.73 9.85
N TYR A 33 6.28 9.02 8.73
CA TYR A 33 5.36 7.92 8.43
C TYR A 33 5.49 6.76 9.41
N ALA A 34 6.71 6.44 9.87
CA ALA A 34 6.93 5.39 10.87
C ALA A 34 6.29 5.76 12.21
N GLN A 35 6.43 7.01 12.65
CA GLN A 35 5.76 7.50 13.86
C GLN A 35 4.23 7.48 13.70
N ALA A 36 3.71 7.91 12.56
CA ALA A 36 2.28 7.86 12.25
C ALA A 36 1.76 6.42 12.26
N TYR A 37 2.49 5.50 11.68
CA TYR A 37 2.17 4.07 11.64
C TYR A 37 2.03 3.48 13.05
N GLU A 38 2.97 3.72 13.94
CA GLU A 38 2.90 3.19 15.31
C GLU A 38 1.71 3.75 16.10
N LEU A 39 1.38 5.03 15.91
CA LEU A 39 0.21 5.64 16.54
C LEU A 39 -1.09 5.04 16.01
N GLU A 40 -1.24 4.92 14.70
CA GLU A 40 -2.46 4.39 14.07
C GLU A 40 -2.65 2.91 14.35
N LYS A 41 -1.58 2.14 14.36
CA LYS A 41 -1.58 0.73 14.76
C LYS A 41 -2.04 0.56 16.21
N ASN A 42 -1.57 1.43 17.12
CA ASN A 42 -2.04 1.44 18.50
C ASN A 42 -3.53 1.77 18.58
N ALA A 43 -4.00 2.76 17.85
CA ALA A 43 -5.43 3.09 17.79
C ALA A 43 -6.26 1.89 17.30
N ALA A 44 -5.81 1.20 16.25
CA ALA A 44 -6.47 0.00 15.74
C ALA A 44 -6.47 -1.16 16.74
N CYS A 45 -5.36 -1.39 17.45
CA CYS A 45 -5.28 -2.42 18.49
C CYS A 45 -6.28 -2.15 19.63
N ILE A 46 -6.32 -0.91 20.13
CA ILE A 46 -7.27 -0.52 21.19
C ILE A 46 -8.72 -0.70 20.71
N ALA A 47 -9.02 -0.32 19.46
CA ALA A 47 -10.35 -0.48 18.90
C ALA A 47 -10.77 -1.96 18.83
N LEU A 48 -9.85 -2.85 18.48
CA LEU A 48 -10.08 -4.29 18.47
C LEU A 48 -10.29 -4.84 19.88
N GLU A 49 -9.46 -4.46 20.84
CA GLU A 49 -9.57 -4.88 22.25
C GLU A 49 -10.88 -4.44 22.88
N HIS A 50 -11.36 -3.26 22.53
CA HIS A 50 -12.65 -2.73 22.99
C HIS A 50 -13.85 -3.20 22.18
N HIS A 51 -13.66 -4.11 21.21
CA HIS A 51 -14.71 -4.63 20.33
C HIS A 51 -15.54 -3.51 19.68
N MET A 52 -14.89 -2.46 19.22
CA MET A 52 -15.59 -1.37 18.53
C MET A 52 -16.25 -1.91 17.26
N GLY A 53 -17.38 -1.32 16.89
CA GLY A 53 -18.13 -1.73 15.71
C GLY A 53 -17.50 -1.22 14.40
N GLU A 54 -17.98 -1.77 13.30
CA GLU A 54 -17.71 -1.24 11.98
C GLU A 54 -18.47 0.10 11.77
N PRO A 55 -17.94 1.04 11.01
CA PRO A 55 -16.72 0.96 10.20
C PRO A 55 -15.42 1.35 10.93
N THR A 56 -15.46 1.60 12.23
CA THR A 56 -14.32 2.14 12.98
C THR A 56 -13.08 1.25 12.89
N ILE A 57 -13.26 -0.05 13.12
CA ILE A 57 -12.15 -1.03 13.09
C ILE A 57 -11.52 -1.08 11.70
N SER A 58 -12.33 -1.22 10.66
CA SER A 58 -11.81 -1.32 9.29
C SER A 58 -11.16 -0.03 8.80
N ILE A 59 -11.63 1.14 9.22
CA ILE A 59 -11.01 2.43 8.90
C ILE A 59 -9.61 2.52 9.53
N LEU A 60 -9.48 2.24 10.83
CA LEU A 60 -8.20 2.31 11.53
C LEU A 60 -7.19 1.30 10.99
N LEU A 61 -7.61 0.05 10.75
CA LEU A 61 -6.76 -0.98 10.16
C LEU A 61 -6.31 -0.61 8.73
N LYS A 62 -7.20 -0.06 7.91
CA LYS A 62 -6.88 0.43 6.57
C LYS A 62 -5.87 1.57 6.62
N SER A 63 -6.07 2.54 7.50
CA SER A 63 -5.13 3.66 7.70
C SER A 63 -3.76 3.18 8.15
N ALA A 64 -3.70 2.28 9.14
CA ALA A 64 -2.45 1.68 9.60
C ALA A 64 -1.75 0.90 8.49
N ALA A 65 -2.48 0.13 7.67
CA ALA A 65 -1.94 -0.59 6.52
C ALA A 65 -1.36 0.35 5.47
N SER A 66 -2.05 1.47 5.17
CA SER A 66 -1.56 2.50 4.25
C SER A 66 -0.24 3.11 4.72
N LEU A 67 -0.13 3.42 6.01
CA LEU A 67 1.11 3.95 6.60
C LEU A 67 2.24 2.92 6.59
N ALA A 68 1.93 1.64 6.87
CA ALA A 68 2.90 0.55 6.76
C ALA A 68 3.46 0.42 5.33
N MET A 69 2.61 0.57 4.30
CA MET A 69 3.04 0.57 2.90
C MET A 69 3.99 1.74 2.59
N ARG A 70 3.72 2.95 3.11
CA ARG A 70 4.62 4.11 2.96
C ARG A 70 5.99 3.91 3.59
N CYS A 71 6.06 3.06 4.62
CA CYS A 71 7.31 2.65 5.27
C CYS A 71 7.95 1.40 4.65
N SER A 72 7.43 0.88 3.55
CA SER A 72 7.85 -0.38 2.92
C SER A 72 7.70 -1.61 3.84
N LEU A 73 6.86 -1.52 4.86
CA LEU A 73 6.54 -2.62 5.79
C LEU A 73 5.45 -3.52 5.20
N ASN A 74 5.72 -4.08 4.01
CA ASN A 74 4.75 -4.82 3.19
C ASN A 74 4.11 -5.99 3.94
N ARG A 75 4.87 -6.69 4.81
CA ARG A 75 4.35 -7.81 5.59
C ARG A 75 3.36 -7.39 6.67
N ASP A 76 3.60 -6.25 7.29
CA ASP A 76 2.68 -5.72 8.30
C ASP A 76 1.43 -5.13 7.66
N ALA A 77 1.57 -4.46 6.51
CA ALA A 77 0.44 -4.02 5.71
C ALA A 77 -0.47 -5.20 5.32
N GLU A 78 0.11 -6.31 4.83
CA GLU A 78 -0.64 -7.53 4.48
C GLU A 78 -1.44 -8.10 5.68
N LYS A 79 -0.83 -8.14 6.87
CA LYS A 79 -1.51 -8.62 8.08
C LYS A 79 -2.68 -7.71 8.48
N LEU A 80 -2.47 -6.39 8.46
CA LEU A 80 -3.50 -5.41 8.80
C LEU A 80 -4.67 -5.46 7.81
N ILE A 81 -4.38 -5.55 6.51
CA ILE A 81 -5.39 -5.71 5.46
C ILE A 81 -6.17 -7.02 5.66
N GLY A 82 -5.47 -8.13 5.91
CA GLY A 82 -6.09 -9.43 6.16
C GLY A 82 -6.99 -9.40 7.39
N LEU A 83 -6.56 -8.74 8.46
CA LEU A 83 -7.35 -8.58 9.67
C LEU A 83 -8.62 -7.75 9.42
N ALA A 84 -8.51 -6.64 8.68
CA ALA A 84 -9.66 -5.81 8.31
C ALA A 84 -10.65 -6.58 7.42
N LEU A 85 -10.16 -7.34 6.43
CA LEU A 85 -11.00 -8.14 5.54
C LEU A 85 -11.61 -9.37 6.22
N SER A 86 -11.06 -9.84 7.34
CA SER A 86 -11.64 -10.94 8.13
C SER A 86 -12.86 -10.52 8.97
N GLY A 87 -13.06 -9.21 9.16
CA GLY A 87 -14.24 -8.63 9.76
C GLY A 87 -15.39 -8.45 8.75
N GLU A 88 -16.28 -7.54 9.04
CA GLU A 88 -17.40 -7.17 8.16
C GLU A 88 -17.28 -5.70 7.69
N PRO A 89 -16.18 -5.34 6.99
CA PRO A 89 -15.97 -3.96 6.55
C PRO A 89 -17.06 -3.55 5.55
N PRO A 90 -17.48 -2.28 5.53
CA PRO A 90 -18.32 -1.74 4.48
C PRO A 90 -17.74 -2.02 3.09
N ARG A 91 -18.63 -2.15 2.09
CA ARG A 91 -18.24 -2.59 0.76
C ARG A 91 -17.15 -1.74 0.11
N ASP A 92 -17.25 -0.42 0.25
CA ASP A 92 -16.29 0.55 -0.26
C ASP A 92 -14.90 0.38 0.39
N ILE A 93 -14.86 0.23 1.72
CA ILE A 93 -13.62 -0.03 2.45
C ILE A 93 -13.04 -1.39 2.06
N ALA A 94 -13.88 -2.42 1.91
CA ALA A 94 -13.44 -3.74 1.46
C ALA A 94 -12.81 -3.71 0.05
N GLU A 95 -13.34 -2.92 -0.86
CA GLU A 95 -12.78 -2.73 -2.21
C GLU A 95 -11.41 -2.02 -2.14
N GLU A 96 -11.30 -0.96 -1.34
CA GLU A 96 -10.00 -0.30 -1.13
C GLU A 96 -8.95 -1.24 -0.51
N LEU A 97 -9.32 -2.02 0.50
CA LEU A 97 -8.42 -3.00 1.13
C LEU A 97 -7.93 -4.06 0.13
N ARG A 98 -8.79 -4.54 -0.79
CA ARG A 98 -8.38 -5.47 -1.84
C ARG A 98 -7.39 -4.84 -2.82
N ASN A 99 -7.63 -3.59 -3.22
CA ASN A 99 -6.69 -2.86 -4.09
C ASN A 99 -5.32 -2.66 -3.40
N MET A 100 -5.33 -2.36 -2.10
CA MET A 100 -4.10 -2.27 -1.30
C MET A 100 -3.38 -3.62 -1.24
N LEU A 101 -4.11 -4.73 -1.07
CA LEU A 101 -3.54 -6.08 -1.03
C LEU A 101 -2.86 -6.45 -2.35
N GLU A 102 -3.46 -6.09 -3.48
CA GLU A 102 -2.84 -6.28 -4.80
C GLU A 102 -1.52 -5.52 -4.93
N THR A 103 -1.49 -4.27 -4.46
CA THR A 103 -0.26 -3.45 -4.43
C THR A 103 0.82 -4.10 -3.55
N VAL A 104 0.46 -4.53 -2.34
CA VAL A 104 1.39 -5.21 -1.41
C VAL A 104 1.92 -6.51 -2.02
N ASN A 105 1.06 -7.31 -2.64
CA ASN A 105 1.46 -8.56 -3.29
C ASN A 105 2.42 -8.30 -4.46
N PHE A 106 2.20 -7.22 -5.22
CA PHE A 106 3.09 -6.82 -6.29
C PHE A 106 4.48 -6.44 -5.76
N HIS A 107 4.58 -5.59 -4.75
CA HIS A 107 5.85 -5.23 -4.13
C HIS A 107 6.59 -6.46 -3.58
N ARG A 108 5.90 -7.34 -2.85
CA ARG A 108 6.49 -8.59 -2.36
C ARG A 108 7.01 -9.50 -3.46
N HIS A 109 6.30 -9.55 -4.59
CA HIS A 109 6.75 -10.32 -5.76
C HIS A 109 8.06 -9.76 -6.33
N LEU A 110 8.23 -8.44 -6.33
CA LEU A 110 9.47 -7.79 -6.73
C LEU A 110 10.61 -8.08 -5.76
N ASP A 111 10.34 -7.93 -4.46
CA ASP A 111 11.31 -8.18 -3.39
C ASP A 111 11.87 -9.60 -3.45
N LEU A 112 10.99 -10.60 -3.63
CA LEU A 112 11.38 -12.02 -3.77
C LEU A 112 12.30 -12.28 -4.98
N ARG A 113 12.31 -11.40 -5.97
CA ARG A 113 13.14 -11.48 -7.16
C ARG A 113 14.35 -10.56 -7.13
N GLY A 114 14.56 -9.87 -6.01
CA GLY A 114 15.65 -8.92 -5.86
C GLY A 114 15.54 -7.70 -6.78
N VAL A 115 14.32 -7.33 -7.18
CA VAL A 115 14.07 -6.17 -8.03
C VAL A 115 13.64 -5.00 -7.18
N ILE A 116 14.43 -3.94 -7.19
CA ILE A 116 14.10 -2.66 -6.58
C ILE A 116 13.61 -1.75 -7.70
N LEU A 117 12.35 -1.32 -7.63
CA LEU A 117 11.80 -0.32 -8.53
C LEU A 117 11.94 1.07 -7.89
N GLN A 118 12.42 2.03 -8.65
CA GLN A 118 12.38 3.42 -8.25
C GLN A 118 10.96 3.97 -8.49
N GLU A 119 10.55 5.00 -7.76
CA GLU A 119 9.17 5.52 -7.76
C GLU A 119 8.64 5.92 -9.15
N ASP A 120 9.52 6.30 -10.06
CA ASP A 120 9.20 6.71 -11.42
C ASP A 120 9.28 5.57 -12.46
N GLU A 121 9.67 4.38 -12.06
CA GLU A 121 9.92 3.26 -12.99
C GLU A 121 8.68 2.40 -13.28
N VAL A 122 7.62 2.52 -12.48
CA VAL A 122 6.36 1.82 -12.70
C VAL A 122 5.20 2.78 -12.52
N GLN A 123 4.64 3.23 -13.61
CA GLN A 123 3.32 3.85 -13.61
C GLN A 123 2.27 2.80 -13.94
N LEU A 124 1.36 2.57 -13.01
CA LEU A 124 0.16 1.79 -13.27
C LEU A 124 -0.77 2.66 -14.12
N VAL A 125 -0.91 2.34 -15.39
CA VAL A 125 -1.86 3.02 -16.26
C VAL A 125 -3.13 2.20 -16.31
N ILE A 126 -4.20 2.69 -15.67
CA ILE A 126 -5.54 2.15 -15.84
C ILE A 126 -6.10 2.76 -17.11
N ALA A 127 -6.04 2.05 -18.20
CA ALA A 127 -6.60 2.48 -19.49
C ALA A 127 -7.87 1.69 -19.78
N GLY A 128 -9.03 2.31 -19.59
CA GLY A 128 -10.35 1.85 -20.07
C GLY A 128 -10.78 0.43 -19.73
N LYS A 129 -10.16 -0.58 -20.26
CA LYS A 129 -10.44 -2.01 -20.05
C LYS A 129 -9.24 -2.84 -19.67
N GLY A 130 -8.10 -2.24 -19.37
CA GLY A 130 -6.88 -2.96 -19.04
C GLY A 130 -5.98 -2.17 -18.11
N VAL A 131 -5.11 -2.88 -17.40
CA VAL A 131 -4.07 -2.32 -16.56
C VAL A 131 -2.74 -2.45 -17.29
N GLY A 132 -2.08 -1.33 -17.56
CA GLY A 132 -0.77 -1.33 -18.22
C GLY A 132 0.26 -0.53 -17.44
N TYR A 133 1.52 -0.84 -17.62
CA TYR A 133 2.65 -0.09 -17.06
C TYR A 133 3.22 0.87 -18.09
N GLY A 134 3.60 2.07 -17.65
CA GLY A 134 4.07 3.13 -18.54
C GLY A 134 5.31 2.81 -19.39
N TYR A 135 6.02 1.73 -19.10
CA TYR A 135 7.14 1.23 -19.89
C TYR A 135 6.81 0.13 -20.91
N ALA A 136 5.59 -0.34 -20.93
CA ALA A 136 5.16 -1.27 -21.98
C ALA A 136 4.93 -0.47 -23.27
N LYS A 137 6.01 -0.24 -24.02
CA LYS A 137 5.95 0.27 -25.42
C LYS A 137 5.54 -0.83 -26.41
N SER A 138 5.12 -1.97 -25.97
CA SER A 138 4.54 -2.97 -26.86
C SER A 138 3.03 -2.81 -26.89
N ASP A 139 2.45 -3.05 -28.04
CA ASP A 139 1.00 -3.06 -28.28
C ASP A 139 0.25 -4.14 -27.47
N ASP A 140 0.94 -4.82 -26.56
CA ASP A 140 0.36 -5.73 -25.58
C ASP A 140 -0.36 -4.93 -24.48
N VAL A 141 -1.47 -4.34 -24.86
CA VAL A 141 -2.45 -3.79 -23.91
C VAL A 141 -2.96 -4.97 -23.10
N LEU A 142 -2.80 -4.89 -21.79
CA LEU A 142 -3.27 -5.92 -20.89
C LEU A 142 -4.78 -5.90 -20.82
N ASP A 143 -5.41 -6.83 -21.52
CA ASP A 143 -6.88 -6.95 -21.54
C ASP A 143 -7.44 -7.50 -20.22
N ARG A 144 -6.59 -7.97 -19.29
CA ARG A 144 -7.01 -8.65 -18.06
C ARG A 144 -6.01 -8.46 -16.92
N VAL A 145 -6.52 -8.46 -15.69
CA VAL A 145 -5.74 -8.38 -14.44
C VAL A 145 -4.75 -9.56 -14.30
N ASP A 146 -5.09 -10.75 -14.80
CA ASP A 146 -4.22 -11.93 -14.79
C ASP A 146 -2.97 -11.76 -15.69
N THR A 147 -2.98 -10.83 -16.61
CA THR A 147 -1.82 -10.44 -17.42
C THR A 147 -0.88 -9.49 -16.67
N PHE A 148 -1.35 -8.87 -15.60
CA PHE A 148 -0.56 -7.99 -14.74
C PHE A 148 0.69 -8.68 -14.19
N GLN A 149 0.55 -9.88 -13.66
CA GLN A 149 1.68 -10.67 -13.16
C GLN A 149 2.69 -11.00 -14.27
N LYS A 150 2.20 -11.32 -15.46
CA LYS A 150 3.05 -11.61 -16.62
C LYS A 150 3.82 -10.38 -17.09
N LEU A 151 3.20 -9.21 -17.06
CA LEU A 151 3.86 -7.95 -17.42
C LEU A 151 4.88 -7.55 -16.37
N ALA A 152 4.56 -7.68 -15.09
CA ALA A 152 5.49 -7.45 -14.00
C ALA A 152 6.72 -8.36 -14.14
N ILE A 153 6.52 -9.64 -14.46
CA ILE A 153 7.60 -10.60 -14.72
C ILE A 153 8.46 -10.14 -15.91
N ARG A 154 7.86 -9.77 -17.03
CA ARG A 154 8.59 -9.30 -18.22
C ARG A 154 9.38 -8.01 -17.94
N THR A 155 8.82 -7.08 -17.18
CA THR A 155 9.52 -5.84 -16.78
C THR A 155 10.73 -6.15 -15.91
N ILE A 156 10.57 -7.05 -14.93
CA ILE A 156 11.63 -7.53 -14.05
C ILE A 156 12.75 -8.21 -14.84
N GLU A 157 12.40 -9.11 -15.76
CA GLU A 157 13.36 -9.85 -16.55
C GLU A 157 14.12 -8.95 -17.53
N ARG A 158 13.46 -7.93 -18.10
CA ARG A 158 14.11 -6.91 -18.92
C ARG A 158 15.14 -6.12 -18.12
N LYS A 159 14.83 -5.69 -16.88
CA LYS A 159 15.77 -4.98 -15.99
C LYS A 159 16.93 -5.89 -15.54
N ALA A 160 16.69 -7.17 -15.34
CA ALA A 160 17.72 -8.15 -15.02
C ALA A 160 18.60 -8.53 -16.23
N GLY A 161 18.40 -7.89 -17.38
CA GLY A 161 19.16 -8.18 -18.62
C GLY A 161 18.82 -9.52 -19.27
N LYS A 162 17.71 -10.13 -18.89
CA LYS A 162 17.21 -11.37 -19.49
C LYS A 162 16.29 -11.00 -20.66
N SER A 163 16.75 -11.25 -21.89
CA SER A 163 15.89 -11.23 -23.07
C SER A 163 15.03 -12.49 -23.13
N PHE A 164 13.81 -12.35 -23.56
CA PHE A 164 12.99 -13.45 -24.05
C PHE A 164 13.29 -13.73 -25.48
#